data_3ea2c60c5d7f30663cc1e54a84eeb737
#
_entry.id   3ea2c60c5d7f30663cc1e54a84eeb737
#
_cell.length_a   1.000
_cell.length_b   1.000
_cell.length_c   1.000
_cell.angle_alpha   90.00
_cell.angle_beta   90.00
_cell.angle_gamma   90.00
#
_symmetry.space_group_name_H-M   'P 1'
#
loop_
_entity.id
_entity.type
_entity.pdbx_description
1 polymer ?
#
loop_
_entity_poly.entity_id
_entity_poly.type
_entity_poly.pdbx_seq_one_letter_code
_entity_poly.pdbx_strand_id
1 'polypeptide(L)'
;MIRAESQPEKFRVRFTNGEQSAFSDATPDKGGSGAGFRPHELLEAALASCMNMTLRMHAEKRGIPLVDVAVTVTLDRTPQEGPVFEYRVDFGDLLSEEDMEELLRVLGTCPVRSTLSKALRFALVE
;
A
#
# COMPACT_ATOMS: atom_id res chain seq x y z
N MET A 1 -14.25 -3.39 5.63
CA MET A 1 -14.42 -4.84 5.48
C MET A 1 -14.26 -5.20 4.01
N ILE A 2 -13.52 -6.27 3.74
CA ILE A 2 -13.35 -6.80 2.38
C ILE A 2 -13.90 -8.23 2.34
N ARG A 3 -14.67 -8.54 1.31
CA ARG A 3 -15.12 -9.89 1.00
C ARG A 3 -14.41 -10.35 -0.26
N ALA A 4 -13.81 -11.54 -0.21
CA ALA A 4 -13.11 -12.14 -1.34
C ALA A 4 -13.84 -13.39 -1.77
N GLU A 5 -14.15 -13.49 -3.06
CA GLU A 5 -14.94 -14.58 -3.61
C GLU A 5 -14.21 -15.27 -4.75
N SER A 6 -14.26 -16.60 -4.75
CA SER A 6 -13.68 -17.42 -5.82
C SER A 6 -14.34 -17.09 -7.16
N GLN A 7 -13.55 -17.13 -8.22
CA GLN A 7 -14.02 -16.97 -9.59
C GLN A 7 -13.94 -18.31 -10.33
N PRO A 8 -14.60 -18.45 -11.50
CA PRO A 8 -14.51 -19.69 -12.28
C PRO A 8 -13.08 -20.04 -12.69
N GLU A 9 -12.26 -19.04 -12.97
CA GLU A 9 -10.85 -19.22 -13.33
C GLU A 9 -10.08 -19.69 -12.11
N LYS A 10 -9.19 -20.65 -12.31
CA LYS A 10 -8.42 -21.25 -11.24
C LYS A 10 -7.61 -20.18 -10.49
N PHE A 11 -7.80 -20.10 -9.18
CA PHE A 11 -7.13 -19.21 -8.25
C PHE A 11 -7.44 -17.72 -8.38
N ARG A 12 -8.25 -17.31 -9.35
CA ARG A 12 -8.68 -15.91 -9.44
C ARG A 12 -9.69 -15.60 -8.35
N VAL A 13 -9.55 -14.42 -7.77
CA VAL A 13 -10.41 -13.94 -6.70
C VAL A 13 -10.93 -12.55 -7.05
N ARG A 14 -12.22 -12.32 -6.87
CA ARG A 14 -12.79 -10.99 -6.90
C ARG A 14 -12.95 -10.50 -5.47
N PHE A 15 -12.45 -9.33 -5.16
CA PHE A 15 -12.64 -8.76 -3.82
C PHE A 15 -13.35 -7.41 -3.91
N THR A 16 -14.10 -7.09 -2.86
CA THR A 16 -14.94 -5.89 -2.84
C THR A 16 -15.17 -5.41 -1.41
N ASN A 17 -15.33 -4.10 -1.27
CA ASN A 17 -15.80 -3.49 -0.01
C ASN A 17 -17.32 -3.24 -0.02
N GLY A 18 -18.02 -3.68 -1.08
CA GLY A 18 -19.44 -3.42 -1.27
C GLY A 18 -19.72 -2.34 -2.32
N GLU A 19 -18.77 -1.44 -2.54
CA GLU A 19 -18.91 -0.36 -3.53
C GLU A 19 -17.87 -0.48 -4.65
N GLN A 20 -16.64 -0.82 -4.30
CA GLN A 20 -15.54 -0.97 -5.26
C GLN A 20 -15.14 -2.44 -5.33
N SER A 21 -14.61 -2.86 -6.47
CA SER A 21 -14.13 -4.22 -6.64
C SER A 21 -12.90 -4.27 -7.53
N ALA A 22 -12.09 -5.31 -7.34
CA ALA A 22 -10.93 -5.59 -8.16
C ALA A 22 -10.64 -7.09 -8.13
N PHE A 23 -9.64 -7.51 -8.90
CA PHE A 23 -9.25 -8.91 -8.99
C PHE A 23 -7.85 -9.15 -8.44
N SER A 24 -7.69 -10.30 -7.83
CA SER A 24 -6.41 -10.85 -7.43
C SER A 24 -6.25 -12.22 -8.10
N ASP A 25 -5.02 -12.61 -8.40
CA ASP A 25 -4.74 -13.89 -9.02
C ASP A 25 -3.35 -14.38 -8.62
N ALA A 26 -3.12 -15.67 -8.79
CA ALA A 26 -1.79 -16.24 -8.69
C ALA A 26 -1.06 -16.05 -10.02
N THR A 27 0.27 -16.07 -9.96
CA THR A 27 1.10 -15.99 -11.17
C THR A 27 1.01 -17.30 -11.96
N PRO A 28 1.31 -17.29 -13.28
CA PRO A 28 1.26 -18.51 -14.09
C PRO A 28 2.12 -19.65 -13.57
N ASP A 29 3.28 -19.36 -13.00
CA ASP A 29 4.14 -20.38 -12.40
C ASP A 29 3.52 -21.09 -11.21
N LYS A 30 2.50 -20.49 -10.61
CA LYS A 30 1.75 -21.09 -9.48
C LYS A 30 0.38 -21.59 -9.89
N GLY A 31 0.08 -21.62 -11.18
CA GLY A 31 -1.17 -22.15 -11.73
C GLY A 31 -2.26 -21.13 -11.99
N GLY A 32 -2.03 -19.87 -11.71
CA GLY A 32 -2.94 -18.79 -12.05
C GLY A 32 -2.73 -18.28 -13.47
N SER A 33 -3.42 -17.20 -13.83
CA SER A 33 -3.25 -16.55 -15.13
C SER A 33 -2.64 -15.15 -15.04
N GLY A 34 -2.33 -14.70 -13.83
CA GLY A 34 -1.75 -13.38 -13.62
C GLY A 34 -2.73 -12.24 -13.90
N ALA A 35 -4.03 -12.49 -13.82
CA ALA A 35 -5.05 -11.52 -14.17
C ALA A 35 -5.49 -10.70 -12.95
N GLY A 36 -4.66 -9.76 -12.53
CA GLY A 36 -4.94 -8.90 -11.39
C GLY A 36 -3.74 -8.83 -10.47
N PHE A 37 -3.94 -8.20 -9.33
CA PHE A 37 -2.89 -8.03 -8.34
C PHE A 37 -2.59 -9.34 -7.63
N ARG A 38 -1.33 -9.53 -7.25
CA ARG A 38 -0.96 -10.58 -6.30
C ARG A 38 -1.32 -10.12 -4.88
N PRO A 39 -1.67 -11.04 -3.97
CA PRO A 39 -2.07 -10.63 -2.61
C PRO A 39 -1.06 -9.77 -1.87
N HIS A 40 0.24 -10.06 -1.95
CA HIS A 40 1.25 -9.23 -1.31
C HIS A 40 1.36 -7.84 -1.93
N GLU A 41 1.08 -7.71 -3.23
CA GLU A 41 1.03 -6.40 -3.87
C GLU A 41 -0.11 -5.54 -3.31
N LEU A 42 -1.17 -6.15 -2.81
CA LEU A 42 -2.26 -5.41 -2.17
C LEU A 42 -1.82 -4.81 -0.83
N LEU A 43 -0.92 -5.47 -0.11
CA LEU A 43 -0.32 -4.90 1.09
C LEU A 43 0.56 -3.70 0.73
N GLU A 44 1.36 -3.83 -0.31
CA GLU A 44 2.19 -2.73 -0.82
C GLU A 44 1.32 -1.57 -1.27
N ALA A 45 0.24 -1.85 -1.99
CA ALA A 45 -0.68 -0.84 -2.48
C ALA A 45 -1.38 -0.09 -1.35
N ALA A 46 -1.79 -0.80 -0.30
CA ALA A 46 -2.42 -0.18 0.86
C ALA A 46 -1.49 0.84 1.52
N LEU A 47 -0.23 0.46 1.74
CA LEU A 47 0.74 1.34 2.35
C LEU A 47 1.09 2.52 1.44
N ALA A 48 1.37 2.25 0.16
CA ALA A 48 1.71 3.29 -0.82
C ALA A 48 0.59 4.32 -0.96
N SER A 49 -0.65 3.86 -1.06
CA SER A 49 -1.82 4.75 -1.18
C SER A 49 -1.98 5.63 0.06
N CYS A 50 -1.87 5.04 1.23
CA CYS A 50 -2.01 5.77 2.48
C CYS A 50 -0.90 6.81 2.65
N MET A 51 0.33 6.45 2.33
CA MET A 51 1.45 7.39 2.37
C MET A 51 1.25 8.56 1.40
N ASN A 52 0.83 8.26 0.18
CA ASN A 52 0.54 9.31 -0.82
C ASN A 52 -0.51 10.28 -0.31
N MET A 53 -1.62 9.78 0.21
CA MET A 53 -2.69 10.61 0.76
C MET A 53 -2.21 11.42 1.97
N THR A 54 -1.44 10.81 2.85
CA THR A 54 -0.89 11.48 4.04
C THR A 54 -0.02 12.69 3.65
N LEU A 55 0.85 12.50 2.65
CA LEU A 55 1.70 13.59 2.14
C LEU A 55 0.85 14.72 1.57
N ARG A 56 -0.13 14.40 0.75
CA ARG A 56 -0.97 15.39 0.10
C ARG A 56 -1.86 16.15 1.08
N MET A 57 -2.41 15.45 2.06
CA MET A 57 -3.23 16.08 3.10
C MET A 57 -2.39 17.04 3.94
N HIS A 58 -1.17 16.66 4.30
CA HIS A 58 -0.29 17.54 5.07
C HIS A 58 0.15 18.74 4.24
N ALA A 59 0.51 18.53 2.98
CA ALA A 59 0.91 19.60 2.08
C ALA A 59 -0.20 20.64 1.92
N GLU A 60 -1.44 20.19 1.73
CA GLU A 60 -2.58 21.08 1.62
C GLU A 60 -2.78 21.91 2.90
N LYS A 61 -2.73 21.26 4.04
CA LYS A 61 -2.91 21.93 5.34
C LYS A 61 -1.83 22.97 5.62
N ARG A 62 -0.59 22.73 5.18
CA ARG A 62 0.55 23.61 5.43
C ARG A 62 0.84 24.58 4.29
N GLY A 63 0.11 24.50 3.20
CA GLY A 63 0.36 25.34 2.04
C GLY A 63 1.66 24.99 1.31
N ILE A 64 2.13 23.75 1.43
CA ILE A 64 3.31 23.29 0.69
C ILE A 64 2.89 23.00 -0.75
N PRO A 65 3.62 23.51 -1.76
CA PRO A 65 3.21 23.38 -3.16
C PRO A 65 3.55 21.98 -3.73
N LEU A 66 2.92 20.95 -3.19
CA LEU A 66 3.07 19.59 -3.67
C LEU A 66 2.05 19.35 -4.79
N VAL A 67 2.53 19.30 -6.03
CA VAL A 67 1.65 19.10 -7.20
C VAL A 67 1.45 17.63 -7.46
N ASP A 68 2.55 16.92 -7.64
CA ASP A 68 2.54 15.48 -7.91
C ASP A 68 3.51 14.79 -6.95
N VAL A 69 3.11 13.63 -6.47
CA VAL A 69 3.98 12.81 -5.65
C VAL A 69 3.74 11.35 -6.00
N ALA A 70 4.82 10.59 -6.13
CA ALA A 70 4.75 9.14 -6.31
C ALA A 70 5.39 8.45 -5.12
N VAL A 71 4.74 7.42 -4.63
CA VAL A 71 5.26 6.59 -3.55
C VAL A 71 5.36 5.16 -4.07
N THR A 72 6.56 4.59 -4.01
CA THR A 72 6.80 3.20 -4.38
C THR A 72 7.07 2.41 -3.13
N VAL A 73 6.38 1.30 -2.95
CA VAL A 73 6.54 0.41 -1.79
C VAL A 73 6.87 -0.99 -2.27
N THR A 74 7.87 -1.59 -1.67
CA THR A 74 8.24 -2.99 -1.90
C THR A 74 8.25 -3.72 -0.57
N LEU A 75 7.57 -4.85 -0.51
CA LEU A 75 7.61 -5.73 0.65
C LEU A 75 8.68 -6.79 0.41
N ASP A 76 9.77 -6.70 1.17
CA ASP A 76 10.83 -7.70 1.15
C ASP A 76 10.61 -8.70 2.29
N ARG A 77 10.35 -9.95 1.94
CA ARG A 77 10.09 -11.02 2.90
C ARG A 77 11.30 -11.89 3.18
N THR A 78 12.47 -11.52 2.66
CA THR A 78 13.68 -12.34 2.80
C THR A 78 14.48 -12.12 4.08
N PRO A 79 14.45 -10.93 4.74
CA PRO A 79 15.26 -10.75 5.94
C PRO A 79 14.86 -11.72 7.06
N GLN A 80 15.87 -12.25 7.75
CA GLN A 80 15.68 -13.22 8.81
C GLN A 80 14.96 -12.63 10.02
N GLU A 81 15.18 -11.37 10.33
CA GLU A 81 14.53 -10.67 11.45
C GLU A 81 13.06 -10.33 11.16
N GLY A 82 12.59 -10.54 9.93
CA GLY A 82 11.21 -10.34 9.55
C GLY A 82 11.07 -9.52 8.27
N PRO A 83 9.86 -9.50 7.70
CA PRO A 83 9.59 -8.72 6.49
C PRO A 83 9.80 -7.23 6.71
N VAL A 84 10.24 -6.54 5.67
CA VAL A 84 10.40 -5.08 5.71
C VAL A 84 9.67 -4.46 4.53
N PHE A 85 8.92 -3.38 4.80
CA PHE A 85 8.35 -2.53 3.77
C PHE A 85 9.37 -1.44 3.45
N GLU A 86 9.94 -1.50 2.26
CA GLU A 86 10.84 -0.46 1.78
C GLU A 86 10.05 0.52 0.94
N TYR A 87 10.28 1.82 1.12
CA TYR A 87 9.52 2.81 0.36
C TYR A 87 10.42 3.94 -0.13
N ARG A 88 10.01 4.51 -1.25
CA ARG A 88 10.67 5.64 -1.88
C ARG A 88 9.62 6.67 -2.24
N VAL A 89 9.94 7.93 -2.04
CA VAL A 89 9.06 9.05 -2.38
C VAL A 89 9.72 9.89 -3.45
N ASP A 90 8.99 10.16 -4.52
CA ASP A 90 9.40 11.07 -5.58
C ASP A 90 8.50 12.31 -5.51
N PHE A 91 9.09 13.42 -5.11
CA PHE A 91 8.37 14.70 -4.96
C PHE A 91 8.41 15.56 -6.24
N GLY A 92 9.09 15.11 -7.29
CA GLY A 92 9.37 15.97 -8.45
C GLY A 92 10.44 17.00 -8.10
N ASP A 93 10.48 18.08 -8.88
CA ASP A 93 11.58 19.05 -8.82
C ASP A 93 11.21 20.39 -8.19
N LEU A 94 9.97 20.56 -7.70
CA LEU A 94 9.46 21.87 -7.29
C LEU A 94 9.59 22.20 -5.81
N LEU A 95 9.86 21.19 -4.97
CA LEU A 95 9.90 21.39 -3.52
C LEU A 95 11.31 21.76 -3.02
N SER A 96 11.34 22.60 -1.98
CA SER A 96 12.59 22.86 -1.25
C SER A 96 13.00 21.63 -0.45
N GLU A 97 14.27 21.55 -0.09
CA GLU A 97 14.76 20.47 0.78
C GLU A 97 14.06 20.49 2.14
N GLU A 98 13.78 21.68 2.67
CA GLU A 98 13.07 21.83 3.95
C GLU A 98 11.65 21.24 3.87
N ASP A 99 10.90 21.53 2.81
CA ASP A 99 9.56 20.98 2.62
C ASP A 99 9.60 19.47 2.43
N MET A 100 10.56 18.96 1.68
CA MET A 100 10.73 17.51 1.51
C MET A 100 11.02 16.82 2.84
N GLU A 101 11.88 17.38 3.67
CA GLU A 101 12.20 16.83 4.99
C GLU A 101 10.97 16.81 5.90
N GLU A 102 10.19 17.89 5.90
CA GLU A 102 8.94 17.95 6.67
C GLU A 102 7.97 16.87 6.22
N LEU A 103 7.78 16.71 4.92
CA LEU A 103 6.88 15.70 4.38
C LEU A 103 7.35 14.28 4.68
N LEU A 104 8.65 14.02 4.61
CA LEU A 104 9.18 12.70 4.98
C LEU A 104 8.94 12.38 6.44
N ARG A 105 9.07 13.37 7.32
CA ARG A 105 8.77 13.16 8.75
C ARG A 105 7.30 12.82 8.98
N VAL A 106 6.38 13.43 8.22
CA VAL A 106 4.96 13.22 8.43
C VAL A 106 4.51 11.79 8.05
N LEU A 107 5.31 11.08 7.28
CA LEU A 107 5.02 9.67 6.96
C LEU A 107 4.98 8.79 8.20
N GLY A 108 5.62 9.19 9.29
CA GLY A 108 5.50 8.50 10.57
C GLY A 108 4.09 8.47 11.12
N THR A 109 3.21 9.36 10.65
CA THR A 109 1.80 9.43 11.07
C THR A 109 0.85 8.68 10.13
N CYS A 110 1.36 8.06 9.08
CA CYS A 110 0.53 7.30 8.13
C CYS A 110 -0.24 6.20 8.88
N PRO A 111 -1.58 6.20 8.84
CA PRO A 111 -2.38 5.23 9.59
C PRO A 111 -2.09 3.78 9.26
N VAL A 112 -1.92 3.45 7.99
CA VAL A 112 -1.62 2.06 7.60
C VAL A 112 -0.24 1.65 8.09
N ARG A 113 0.76 2.54 7.98
CA ARG A 113 2.10 2.28 8.53
C ARG A 113 2.02 2.02 10.02
N SER A 114 1.26 2.83 10.74
CA SER A 114 1.07 2.66 12.18
C SER A 114 0.45 1.30 12.51
N THR A 115 -0.58 0.91 11.77
CA THR A 115 -1.23 -0.40 11.95
C THR A 115 -0.26 -1.54 11.69
N LEU A 116 0.46 -1.50 10.56
CA LEU A 116 1.38 -2.57 10.17
C LEU A 116 2.60 -2.68 11.10
N SER A 117 2.96 -1.61 11.81
CA SER A 117 4.11 -1.61 12.72
C SER A 117 3.81 -2.24 14.08
N LYS A 118 2.55 -2.56 14.36
CA LYS A 118 2.14 -3.19 15.61
C LYS A 118 2.13 -4.71 15.47
N ALA A 119 2.14 -5.40 16.61
CA ALA A 119 1.99 -6.86 16.60
C ALA A 119 0.57 -7.20 16.12
N LEU A 120 0.49 -7.83 14.95
CA LEU A 120 -0.78 -8.20 14.33
C LEU A 120 -1.26 -9.54 14.88
N ARG A 121 -2.56 -9.66 15.08
CA ARG A 121 -3.19 -10.89 15.54
C ARG A 121 -4.27 -11.30 14.56
N PHE A 122 -4.57 -12.60 14.52
CA PHE A 122 -5.59 -13.16 13.63
C PHE A 122 -6.61 -13.90 14.49
N ALA A 123 -7.88 -13.62 14.26
CA ALA A 123 -8.96 -14.25 15.02
C ALA A 123 -10.05 -14.73 14.06
N LEU A 124 -10.44 -15.98 14.19
CA LEU A 124 -11.59 -16.50 13.46
C LEU A 124 -12.86 -16.04 14.19
N VAL A 125 -13.76 -15.43 13.46
CA VAL A 125 -15.09 -15.06 13.98
C VAL A 125 -16.14 -15.88 13.23
N GLU A 126 -17.18 -16.30 13.94
CA GLU A 126 -18.23 -17.13 13.36
C GLU A 126 -19.33 -16.32 12.72
#